data_9d53a6eafee17e9fc0298fad1f6c33f1
#
_entry.id   9d53a6eafee17e9fc0298fad1f6c33f1
#
_cell.length_a   1.000
_cell.length_b   1.000
_cell.length_c   1.000
_cell.angle_alpha   90.00
_cell.angle_beta   90.00
_cell.angle_gamma   90.00
#
_symmetry.space_group_name_H-M   'P 1'
#
loop_
_entity.id
_entity.type
_entity.pdbx_description
1 polymer ?
#
loop_
_entity_poly.entity_id
_entity_poly.type
_entity_poly.pdbx_seq_one_letter_code
_entity_poly.pdbx_strand_id
1 'polypeptide(L)'
;MTRDNTDKKVPLLSLIIAVYNRPDFLEKVFLSLQNQTMKDFQTIIADDGSGPEIQDVIKRFAPLFSFPVRRLWQDDKGFRKTVIANKAMSAATAQYLVFIDGDCVLHHRFLESHFRHRRNRTVLAGRRVMLDKAITERLTNDDVASRRIEKPGFWWRHCANADRKHGLFVPGLFFVENMLKKKYSFYGSNFSIFREDILEVNGYDERIIGRGIEDDNLRERLKLNGIAIRSVTREALQYHLYHSSDPVPHTPATIQEFCFPEKAWADEGLRRQKGGKPGL
;
A
#
# COMPACT_ATOMS: atom_id res chain seq x y z
N MET A 1 38.94 20.20 7.22
CA MET A 1 37.69 19.76 7.90
C MET A 1 36.50 20.34 7.12
N THR A 2 36.09 19.65 6.07
CA THR A 2 34.91 20.02 5.26
C THR A 2 33.71 19.35 5.92
N ARG A 3 32.83 20.16 6.51
CA ARG A 3 31.51 19.72 7.01
C ARG A 3 30.65 19.42 5.80
N ASP A 4 30.55 18.15 5.43
CA ASP A 4 29.55 17.67 4.49
C ASP A 4 28.22 17.52 5.27
N ASN A 5 27.56 18.64 5.49
CA ASN A 5 26.26 18.71 6.13
C ASN A 5 25.21 18.91 5.02
N THR A 6 25.04 17.89 4.18
CA THR A 6 23.85 17.79 3.35
C THR A 6 22.68 17.43 4.26
N ASP A 7 21.98 18.44 4.78
CA ASP A 7 20.64 18.28 5.37
C ASP A 7 19.75 17.58 4.35
N LYS A 8 19.71 16.25 4.40
CA LYS A 8 18.81 15.47 3.53
C LYS A 8 17.40 15.83 3.93
N LYS A 9 16.76 16.67 3.12
CA LYS A 9 15.37 17.07 3.29
C LYS A 9 14.51 15.82 3.52
N VAL A 10 13.76 15.80 4.63
CA VAL A 10 12.81 14.72 4.93
C VAL A 10 11.69 14.77 3.89
N PRO A 11 11.40 13.69 3.18
CA PRO A 11 10.33 13.66 2.17
C PRO A 11 8.95 13.87 2.83
N LEU A 12 8.00 14.40 2.07
CA LEU A 12 6.64 14.66 2.55
C LEU A 12 5.86 13.37 2.84
N LEU A 13 6.13 12.30 2.08
CA LEU A 13 5.54 10.97 2.33
C LEU A 13 6.52 9.83 2.02
N SER A 14 6.28 8.67 2.61
CA SER A 14 6.94 7.40 2.27
C SER A 14 5.93 6.48 1.60
N LEU A 15 6.19 6.13 0.35
CA LEU A 15 5.45 5.09 -0.36
C LEU A 15 6.07 3.74 -0.05
N ILE A 16 5.27 2.83 0.53
CA ILE A 16 5.65 1.46 0.84
C ILE A 16 4.97 0.55 -0.19
N ILE A 17 5.76 -0.23 -0.93
CA ILE A 17 5.31 -1.14 -1.97
C ILE A 17 5.62 -2.57 -1.55
N ALA A 18 4.58 -3.36 -1.26
CA ALA A 18 4.74 -4.78 -0.97
C ALA A 18 4.95 -5.57 -2.26
N VAL A 19 6.05 -6.34 -2.35
CA VAL A 19 6.46 -7.04 -3.58
C VAL A 19 6.77 -8.50 -3.29
N TYR A 20 6.35 -9.38 -4.21
CA TYR A 20 6.77 -10.78 -4.25
C TYR A 20 6.78 -11.32 -5.68
N ASN A 21 7.96 -11.70 -6.21
CA ASN A 21 8.20 -12.46 -7.45
C ASN A 21 7.43 -12.01 -8.72
N ARG A 22 7.18 -10.70 -8.90
CA ARG A 22 6.52 -10.15 -10.11
C ARG A 22 7.30 -8.96 -10.66
N PRO A 23 8.47 -9.19 -11.27
CA PRO A 23 9.30 -8.12 -11.83
C PRO A 23 8.60 -7.36 -12.97
N ASP A 24 7.81 -8.05 -13.77
CA ASP A 24 7.00 -7.51 -14.86
C ASP A 24 5.93 -6.50 -14.38
N PHE A 25 5.33 -6.77 -13.23
CA PHE A 25 4.35 -5.87 -12.61
C PHE A 25 5.04 -4.68 -11.92
N LEU A 26 6.12 -4.94 -11.19
CA LEU A 26 6.88 -3.88 -10.52
C LEU A 26 7.41 -2.87 -11.55
N GLU A 27 7.83 -3.31 -12.74
CA GLU A 27 8.22 -2.42 -13.84
C GLU A 27 7.09 -1.46 -14.22
N LYS A 28 5.87 -1.96 -14.39
CA LYS A 28 4.69 -1.14 -14.68
C LYS A 28 4.34 -0.18 -13.53
N VAL A 29 4.46 -0.63 -12.29
CA VAL A 29 4.30 0.24 -11.13
C VAL A 29 5.33 1.37 -11.16
N PHE A 30 6.60 1.08 -11.43
CA PHE A 30 7.66 2.08 -11.52
C PHE A 30 7.43 3.11 -12.63
N LEU A 31 6.96 2.68 -13.82
CA LEU A 31 6.55 3.61 -14.87
C LEU A 31 5.43 4.56 -14.40
N SER A 32 4.47 4.06 -13.62
CA SER A 32 3.42 4.90 -13.07
C SER A 32 3.93 5.88 -11.99
N LEU A 33 5.02 5.54 -11.28
CA LEU A 33 5.66 6.45 -10.32
C LEU A 33 6.37 7.61 -11.03
N GLN A 34 6.94 7.39 -12.21
CA GLN A 34 7.51 8.48 -13.02
C GLN A 34 6.46 9.53 -13.40
N ASN A 35 5.21 9.11 -13.55
CA ASN A 35 4.09 9.98 -13.91
C ASN A 35 3.48 10.75 -12.73
N GLN A 36 3.82 10.44 -11.46
CA GLN A 36 3.21 11.10 -10.32
C GLN A 36 3.41 12.63 -10.36
N THR A 37 2.35 13.40 -10.12
CA THR A 37 2.40 14.87 -10.01
C THR A 37 3.19 15.32 -8.79
N MET A 38 3.08 14.59 -7.69
CA MET A 38 3.88 14.78 -6.49
C MET A 38 5.25 14.12 -6.65
N LYS A 39 6.34 14.86 -6.42
CA LYS A 39 7.71 14.35 -6.54
C LYS A 39 8.48 14.27 -5.22
N ASP A 40 8.00 14.94 -4.17
CA ASP A 40 8.65 14.97 -2.86
C ASP A 40 8.21 13.79 -2.01
N PHE A 41 8.71 12.59 -2.35
CA PHE A 41 8.46 11.35 -1.61
C PHE A 41 9.67 10.42 -1.69
N GLN A 42 9.72 9.41 -0.82
CA GLN A 42 10.61 8.26 -0.94
C GLN A 42 9.81 6.99 -1.23
N THR A 43 10.42 6.03 -1.87
CA THR A 43 9.85 4.70 -2.12
C THR A 43 10.62 3.63 -1.34
N ILE A 44 9.89 2.80 -0.61
CA ILE A 44 10.45 1.65 0.10
C ILE A 44 9.79 0.39 -0.47
N ILE A 45 10.60 -0.43 -1.11
CA ILE A 45 10.18 -1.73 -1.62
C ILE A 45 10.26 -2.73 -0.45
N ALA A 46 9.12 -3.19 0.00
CA ALA A 46 8.94 -4.21 1.02
C ALA A 46 8.86 -5.58 0.34
N ASP A 47 10.01 -6.23 0.15
CA ASP A 47 10.16 -7.43 -0.65
C ASP A 47 10.14 -8.69 0.22
N ASP A 48 9.11 -9.50 0.08
CA ASP A 48 8.82 -10.69 0.89
C ASP A 48 9.54 -11.96 0.37
N GLY A 49 10.81 -11.82 -0.03
CA GLY A 49 11.63 -12.97 -0.40
C GLY A 49 11.71 -13.25 -1.90
N SER A 50 11.58 -12.23 -2.74
CA SER A 50 11.70 -12.39 -4.19
C SER A 50 13.11 -12.76 -4.62
N GLY A 51 13.20 -13.38 -5.81
CA GLY A 51 14.43 -13.66 -6.54
C GLY A 51 15.16 -12.39 -7.00
N PRO A 52 16.30 -12.59 -7.69
CA PRO A 52 17.20 -11.50 -8.13
C PRO A 52 16.54 -10.55 -9.15
N GLU A 53 15.52 -11.00 -9.90
CA GLU A 53 14.89 -10.24 -10.98
C GLU A 53 14.25 -8.94 -10.46
N ILE A 54 13.70 -8.95 -9.24
CA ILE A 54 13.18 -7.75 -8.58
C ILE A 54 14.31 -6.72 -8.36
N GLN A 55 15.48 -7.18 -7.92
CA GLN A 55 16.64 -6.30 -7.74
C GLN A 55 17.11 -5.69 -9.07
N ASP A 56 17.04 -6.44 -10.15
CA ASP A 56 17.45 -5.96 -11.48
C ASP A 56 16.48 -4.89 -12.01
N VAL A 57 15.19 -5.04 -11.79
CA VAL A 57 14.20 -3.97 -12.06
C VAL A 57 14.53 -2.73 -11.24
N ILE A 58 14.80 -2.87 -9.95
CA ILE A 58 15.13 -1.73 -9.07
C ILE A 58 16.40 -1.02 -9.56
N LYS A 59 17.47 -1.74 -9.86
CA LYS A 59 18.74 -1.19 -10.37
C LYS A 59 18.54 -0.40 -11.68
N ARG A 60 17.68 -0.89 -12.57
CA ARG A 60 17.39 -0.26 -13.85
C ARG A 60 16.59 1.04 -13.69
N PHE A 61 15.61 1.07 -12.79
CA PHE A 61 14.70 2.19 -12.64
C PHE A 61 15.13 3.24 -11.62
N ALA A 62 15.76 2.85 -10.51
CA ALA A 62 16.13 3.78 -9.44
C ALA A 62 16.94 5.00 -9.91
N PRO A 63 17.90 4.88 -10.86
CA PRO A 63 18.64 6.04 -11.38
C PRO A 63 17.78 7.03 -12.20
N LEU A 64 16.61 6.60 -12.66
CA LEU A 64 15.69 7.40 -13.47
C LEU A 64 14.73 8.25 -12.62
N PHE A 65 14.70 8.04 -11.30
CA PHE A 65 13.79 8.74 -10.40
C PHE A 65 14.46 9.95 -9.77
N SER A 66 13.67 11.01 -9.56
CA SER A 66 14.06 12.19 -8.78
C SER A 66 13.90 12.02 -7.27
N PHE A 67 13.44 10.85 -6.83
CA PHE A 67 13.18 10.47 -5.44
C PHE A 67 13.96 9.20 -5.06
N PRO A 68 14.31 9.01 -3.79
CA PRO A 68 15.06 7.85 -3.35
C PRO A 68 14.21 6.58 -3.38
N VAL A 69 14.82 5.47 -3.81
CA VAL A 69 14.25 4.12 -3.76
C VAL A 69 15.14 3.25 -2.90
N ARG A 70 14.54 2.57 -1.93
CA ARG A 70 15.22 1.62 -1.03
C ARG A 70 14.51 0.28 -1.04
N ARG A 71 15.22 -0.81 -1.23
CA ARG A 71 14.71 -2.17 -1.06
C ARG A 71 15.01 -2.67 0.35
N LEU A 72 14.01 -3.24 1.00
CA LEU A 72 14.15 -4.11 2.15
C LEU A 72 13.71 -5.50 1.72
N TRP A 73 14.53 -6.47 1.99
CA TRP A 73 14.33 -7.86 1.60
C TRP A 73 14.39 -8.77 2.82
N GLN A 74 13.69 -9.89 2.78
CA GLN A 74 13.77 -10.96 3.77
C GLN A 74 13.75 -12.31 3.07
N ASP A 75 14.23 -13.37 3.76
CA ASP A 75 14.17 -14.73 3.23
C ASP A 75 12.75 -15.16 2.92
N ASP A 76 12.55 -15.85 1.79
CA ASP A 76 11.28 -16.49 1.48
C ASP A 76 10.99 -17.63 2.46
N LYS A 77 10.00 -17.42 3.30
CA LYS A 77 9.48 -18.40 4.27
C LYS A 77 7.95 -18.46 4.18
N GLY A 78 7.41 -18.34 2.96
CA GLY A 78 6.00 -18.18 2.68
C GLY A 78 5.51 -16.76 2.88
N PHE A 79 4.20 -16.54 2.81
CA PHE A 79 3.61 -15.21 2.86
C PHE A 79 3.79 -14.55 4.23
N ARG A 80 4.68 -13.57 4.33
CA ARG A 80 4.99 -12.80 5.54
C ARG A 80 5.01 -11.28 5.25
N LYS A 81 4.05 -10.84 4.47
CA LYS A 81 3.85 -9.42 4.14
C LYS A 81 3.82 -8.54 5.40
N THR A 82 3.21 -9.01 6.49
CA THR A 82 3.13 -8.29 7.77
C THR A 82 4.51 -7.91 8.31
N VAL A 83 5.44 -8.87 8.29
CA VAL A 83 6.81 -8.68 8.80
C VAL A 83 7.58 -7.67 7.96
N ILE A 84 7.57 -7.82 6.63
CA ILE A 84 8.33 -6.92 5.75
C ILE A 84 7.70 -5.52 5.68
N ALA A 85 6.37 -5.41 5.79
CA ALA A 85 5.67 -4.12 5.89
C ALA A 85 6.07 -3.38 7.18
N ASN A 86 6.15 -4.07 8.31
CA ASN A 86 6.62 -3.49 9.57
C ASN A 86 8.08 -3.00 9.47
N LYS A 87 8.97 -3.78 8.85
CA LYS A 87 10.34 -3.34 8.57
C LYS A 87 10.36 -2.08 7.69
N ALA A 88 9.49 -2.01 6.67
CA ALA A 88 9.38 -0.84 5.79
C ALA A 88 8.86 0.39 6.54
N MET A 89 7.86 0.24 7.41
CA MET A 89 7.37 1.32 8.28
C MET A 89 8.46 1.85 9.21
N SER A 90 9.28 0.94 9.78
CA SER A 90 10.41 1.32 10.65
C SER A 90 11.49 2.09 9.90
N ALA A 91 11.72 1.77 8.63
CA ALA A 91 12.72 2.41 7.78
C ALA A 91 12.22 3.70 7.11
N ALA A 92 10.92 3.99 7.17
CA ALA A 92 10.31 5.18 6.62
C ALA A 92 10.77 6.44 7.38
N THR A 93 11.18 7.46 6.65
CA THR A 93 11.64 8.74 7.24
C THR A 93 10.55 9.80 7.28
N ALA A 94 9.53 9.71 6.39
CA ALA A 94 8.41 10.63 6.38
C ALA A 94 7.40 10.34 7.50
N GLN A 95 6.68 11.38 7.90
CA GLN A 95 5.60 11.26 8.88
C GLN A 95 4.30 10.70 8.30
N TYR A 96 4.15 10.71 6.97
CA TYR A 96 2.97 10.20 6.29
C TYR A 96 3.32 9.00 5.43
N LEU A 97 2.62 7.90 5.63
CA LEU A 97 2.87 6.62 4.96
C LEU A 97 1.73 6.32 3.98
N VAL A 98 2.09 5.84 2.79
CA VAL A 98 1.16 5.37 1.76
C VAL A 98 1.54 3.93 1.41
N PHE A 99 0.56 3.05 1.33
CA PHE A 99 0.76 1.62 1.08
C PHE A 99 0.09 1.19 -0.21
N ILE A 100 0.84 0.43 -1.01
CA ILE A 100 0.34 -0.24 -2.22
C ILE A 100 0.95 -1.64 -2.35
N ASP A 101 0.34 -2.47 -3.21
CA ASP A 101 0.95 -3.73 -3.65
C ASP A 101 1.71 -3.52 -4.97
N GLY A 102 2.69 -4.38 -5.24
CA GLY A 102 3.57 -4.33 -6.42
C GLY A 102 2.91 -4.72 -7.74
N ASP A 103 1.60 -4.95 -7.74
CA ASP A 103 0.74 -5.24 -8.89
C ASP A 103 -0.29 -4.14 -9.16
N CYS A 104 -0.13 -2.98 -8.54
CA CYS A 104 -1.06 -1.86 -8.62
C CYS A 104 -0.44 -0.68 -9.37
N VAL A 105 -0.82 -0.49 -10.63
CA VAL A 105 -0.44 0.67 -11.44
C VAL A 105 -1.22 1.90 -10.98
N LEU A 106 -0.54 3.00 -10.69
CA LEU A 106 -1.12 4.18 -10.07
C LEU A 106 -1.58 5.22 -11.12
N HIS A 107 -2.70 5.86 -10.87
CA HIS A 107 -3.08 7.09 -11.55
C HIS A 107 -2.07 8.21 -11.21
N HIS A 108 -1.76 9.10 -12.15
CA HIS A 108 -0.72 10.14 -11.97
C HIS A 108 -0.93 11.09 -10.78
N ARG A 109 -2.14 11.21 -10.26
CA ARG A 109 -2.47 12.01 -9.06
C ARG A 109 -2.68 11.19 -7.80
N PHE A 110 -2.28 9.94 -7.78
CA PHE A 110 -2.53 9.03 -6.66
C PHE A 110 -1.89 9.54 -5.36
N LEU A 111 -0.59 9.81 -5.37
CA LEU A 111 0.14 10.28 -4.19
C LEU A 111 -0.31 11.67 -3.75
N GLU A 112 -0.54 12.57 -4.70
CA GLU A 112 -1.09 13.90 -4.45
C GLU A 112 -2.45 13.82 -3.74
N SER A 113 -3.33 12.93 -4.18
CA SER A 113 -4.66 12.75 -3.60
C SER A 113 -4.60 12.26 -2.15
N HIS A 114 -3.77 11.26 -1.87
CA HIS A 114 -3.54 10.80 -0.50
C HIS A 114 -2.97 11.92 0.38
N PHE A 115 -1.97 12.65 -0.11
CA PHE A 115 -1.32 13.71 0.65
C PHE A 115 -2.25 14.91 0.90
N ARG A 116 -3.04 15.28 -0.09
CA ARG A 116 -3.99 16.41 -0.02
C ARG A 116 -5.06 16.21 1.05
N HIS A 117 -5.59 14.99 1.18
CA HIS A 117 -6.69 14.67 2.09
C HIS A 117 -6.23 14.09 3.45
N ARG A 118 -4.91 14.07 3.70
CA ARG A 118 -4.35 13.55 4.95
C ARG A 118 -4.88 14.31 6.15
N ARG A 119 -5.14 13.56 7.22
CA ARG A 119 -5.65 14.12 8.49
C ARG A 119 -5.18 13.24 9.64
N ASN A 120 -4.80 13.86 10.75
CA ASN A 120 -4.44 13.15 11.98
C ASN A 120 -5.62 12.29 12.45
N ARG A 121 -5.33 11.17 13.08
CA ARG A 121 -6.31 10.20 13.56
C ARG A 121 -7.24 9.69 12.44
N THR A 122 -6.71 9.58 11.22
CA THR A 122 -7.51 9.18 10.06
C THR A 122 -6.69 8.34 9.08
N VAL A 123 -7.22 7.18 8.74
CA VAL A 123 -6.79 6.39 7.57
C VAL A 123 -7.56 6.85 6.36
N LEU A 124 -6.86 7.14 5.27
CA LEU A 124 -7.48 7.26 3.95
C LEU A 124 -7.41 5.90 3.26
N ALA A 125 -8.57 5.35 2.90
CA ALA A 125 -8.68 4.07 2.22
C ALA A 125 -9.26 4.26 0.82
N GLY A 126 -8.56 3.74 -0.19
CA GLY A 126 -9.01 3.73 -1.57
C GLY A 126 -9.47 2.35 -2.02
N ARG A 127 -9.92 2.27 -3.25
CA ARG A 127 -10.23 1.02 -3.93
C ARG A 127 -9.28 0.82 -5.10
N ARG A 128 -9.36 -0.33 -5.71
CA ARG A 128 -8.63 -0.68 -6.93
C ARG A 128 -9.60 -1.07 -8.02
N VAL A 129 -9.25 -0.77 -9.27
CA VAL A 129 -9.93 -1.29 -10.45
C VAL A 129 -9.30 -2.63 -10.76
N MET A 130 -10.05 -3.71 -10.58
CA MET A 130 -9.59 -5.07 -10.87
C MET A 130 -9.63 -5.30 -12.39
N LEU A 131 -8.47 -5.33 -13.02
CA LEU A 131 -8.36 -5.62 -14.45
C LEU A 131 -8.48 -7.13 -14.69
N ASP A 132 -9.04 -7.51 -15.84
CA ASP A 132 -9.08 -8.92 -16.24
C ASP A 132 -7.74 -9.40 -16.83
N LYS A 133 -7.63 -10.71 -17.05
CA LYS A 133 -6.46 -11.34 -17.64
C LYS A 133 -6.15 -10.76 -19.02
N ALA A 134 -7.17 -10.58 -19.86
CA ALA A 134 -7.01 -10.18 -21.26
C ALA A 134 -6.37 -8.79 -21.39
N ILE A 135 -6.80 -7.80 -20.56
CA ILE A 135 -6.18 -6.47 -20.61
C ILE A 135 -4.80 -6.46 -19.96
N THR A 136 -4.61 -7.23 -18.87
CA THR A 136 -3.32 -7.31 -18.17
C THR A 136 -2.22 -7.86 -19.08
N GLU A 137 -2.51 -8.92 -19.85
CA GLU A 137 -1.55 -9.51 -20.80
C GLU A 137 -1.23 -8.60 -22.00
N ARG A 138 -2.16 -7.74 -22.40
CA ARG A 138 -1.96 -6.76 -23.49
C ARG A 138 -1.37 -5.44 -23.05
N LEU A 139 -1.37 -5.16 -21.74
CA LEU A 139 -0.88 -3.90 -21.18
C LEU A 139 0.62 -3.76 -21.42
N THR A 140 1.00 -2.83 -22.28
CA THR A 140 2.39 -2.51 -22.56
C THR A 140 2.97 -1.50 -21.58
N ASN A 141 4.28 -1.42 -21.51
CA ASN A 141 4.97 -0.37 -20.76
C ASN A 141 4.64 1.04 -21.29
N ASP A 142 4.46 1.17 -22.61
CA ASP A 142 4.05 2.44 -23.22
C ASP A 142 2.64 2.88 -22.82
N ASP A 143 1.69 1.95 -22.68
CA ASP A 143 0.34 2.25 -22.19
C ASP A 143 0.35 2.85 -20.77
N VAL A 144 1.30 2.45 -19.94
CA VAL A 144 1.50 3.00 -18.60
C VAL A 144 2.27 4.33 -18.66
N ALA A 145 3.39 4.37 -19.36
CA ALA A 145 4.23 5.55 -19.48
C ALA A 145 3.49 6.74 -20.12
N SER A 146 2.67 6.47 -21.15
CA SER A 146 1.80 7.48 -21.80
C SER A 146 0.51 7.78 -21.04
N ARG A 147 0.28 7.13 -19.92
CA ARG A 147 -0.95 7.22 -19.11
C ARG A 147 -2.23 6.79 -19.85
N ARG A 148 -2.11 5.97 -20.87
CA ARG A 148 -3.25 5.46 -21.62
C ARG A 148 -4.17 4.60 -20.74
N ILE A 149 -3.58 3.87 -19.77
CA ILE A 149 -4.33 3.10 -18.76
C ILE A 149 -5.29 3.96 -17.91
N GLU A 150 -5.06 5.26 -17.79
CA GLU A 150 -5.94 6.15 -17.02
C GLU A 150 -7.23 6.53 -17.77
N LYS A 151 -7.27 6.25 -19.08
CA LYS A 151 -8.44 6.56 -19.91
C LYS A 151 -9.52 5.48 -19.76
N PRO A 152 -10.76 5.81 -19.37
CA PRO A 152 -11.81 4.81 -19.16
C PRO A 152 -12.03 3.90 -20.36
N GLY A 153 -11.95 4.41 -21.60
CA GLY A 153 -12.08 3.61 -22.83
C GLY A 153 -11.05 2.47 -22.97
N PHE A 154 -9.93 2.55 -22.25
CA PHE A 154 -8.90 1.51 -22.28
C PHE A 154 -9.29 0.27 -21.48
N TRP A 155 -9.85 0.42 -20.30
CA TRP A 155 -10.11 -0.69 -19.37
C TRP A 155 -11.60 -0.96 -19.09
N TRP A 156 -12.54 -0.11 -19.53
CA TRP A 156 -13.96 -0.17 -19.16
C TRP A 156 -14.62 -1.53 -19.41
N ARG A 157 -14.25 -2.21 -20.51
CA ARG A 157 -14.77 -3.54 -20.85
C ARG A 157 -14.00 -4.68 -20.19
N HIS A 158 -12.89 -4.38 -19.53
CA HIS A 158 -11.92 -5.30 -18.97
C HIS A 158 -11.85 -5.25 -17.45
N CYS A 159 -12.92 -4.80 -16.81
CA CYS A 159 -13.07 -4.83 -15.37
C CYS A 159 -14.51 -5.19 -15.00
N ALA A 160 -14.70 -5.72 -13.78
CA ALA A 160 -16.04 -6.02 -13.27
C ALA A 160 -16.92 -4.75 -13.22
N ASN A 161 -18.23 -4.91 -13.45
CA ASN A 161 -19.19 -3.80 -13.40
C ASN A 161 -19.13 -3.01 -12.08
N ALA A 162 -18.90 -3.71 -10.96
CA ALA A 162 -18.75 -3.08 -9.64
C ALA A 162 -17.54 -2.14 -9.56
N ASP A 163 -16.48 -2.40 -10.32
CA ASP A 163 -15.23 -1.63 -10.27
C ASP A 163 -15.22 -0.44 -11.24
N ARG A 164 -16.02 -0.47 -12.30
CA ARG A 164 -16.10 0.62 -13.32
C ARG A 164 -16.29 1.99 -12.69
N LYS A 165 -17.23 2.11 -11.77
CA LYS A 165 -17.48 3.37 -11.05
C LYS A 165 -16.30 3.84 -10.21
N HIS A 166 -15.42 2.93 -9.76
CA HIS A 166 -14.26 3.24 -8.92
C HIS A 166 -13.03 3.67 -9.72
N GLY A 167 -13.02 3.42 -11.04
CA GLY A 167 -11.94 3.81 -11.94
C GLY A 167 -12.09 5.22 -12.55
N LEU A 168 -13.14 5.94 -12.20
CA LEU A 168 -13.34 7.31 -12.68
C LEU A 168 -12.77 8.31 -11.68
N PHE A 169 -11.77 9.07 -12.12
CA PHE A 169 -11.20 10.17 -11.34
C PHE A 169 -12.20 11.34 -11.29
N VAL A 170 -12.64 11.71 -10.08
CA VAL A 170 -13.60 12.80 -9.87
C VAL A 170 -13.07 13.71 -8.76
N PRO A 171 -12.32 14.77 -9.12
CA PRO A 171 -11.76 15.69 -8.14
C PRO A 171 -12.87 16.42 -7.37
N GLY A 172 -12.64 16.62 -6.07
CA GLY A 172 -13.59 17.29 -5.18
C GLY A 172 -14.70 16.39 -4.62
N LEU A 173 -14.82 15.14 -5.09
CA LEU A 173 -15.85 14.23 -4.59
C LEU A 173 -15.56 13.67 -3.18
N PHE A 174 -14.33 13.83 -2.69
CA PHE A 174 -13.91 13.34 -1.37
C PHE A 174 -14.87 13.75 -0.25
N PHE A 175 -15.26 15.02 -0.19
CA PHE A 175 -16.13 15.52 0.88
C PHE A 175 -17.52 14.91 0.81
N VAL A 176 -18.13 14.90 -0.39
CA VAL A 176 -19.49 14.35 -0.62
C VAL A 176 -19.49 12.85 -0.32
N GLU A 177 -18.50 12.11 -0.79
CA GLU A 177 -18.38 10.67 -0.56
C GLU A 177 -18.30 10.36 0.95
N ASN A 178 -17.54 11.12 1.72
CA ASN A 178 -17.37 10.91 3.14
C ASN A 178 -18.54 11.43 4.01
N MET A 179 -19.38 12.28 3.47
CA MET A 179 -20.67 12.65 4.11
C MET A 179 -21.73 11.55 3.94
N LEU A 180 -21.74 10.88 2.79
CA LEU A 180 -22.80 9.92 2.44
C LEU A 180 -22.49 8.48 2.86
N LYS A 181 -21.22 8.11 2.99
CA LYS A 181 -20.82 6.74 3.32
C LYS A 181 -20.83 6.49 4.83
N LYS A 182 -21.47 5.39 5.21
CA LYS A 182 -21.48 4.86 6.59
C LYS A 182 -20.46 3.74 6.81
N LYS A 183 -20.00 3.07 5.74
CA LYS A 183 -19.02 1.97 5.79
C LYS A 183 -17.98 2.15 4.70
N TYR A 184 -16.72 1.92 5.04
CA TYR A 184 -15.58 2.00 4.13
C TYR A 184 -14.92 0.64 3.99
N SER A 185 -14.58 0.28 2.75
CA SER A 185 -13.68 -0.85 2.51
C SER A 185 -12.26 -0.43 2.85
N PHE A 186 -11.49 -1.32 3.43
CA PHE A 186 -10.07 -1.14 3.70
C PHE A 186 -9.30 -2.24 2.95
N TYR A 187 -8.28 -1.86 2.24
CA TYR A 187 -7.40 -2.76 1.51
C TYR A 187 -5.95 -2.32 1.76
N GLY A 188 -5.09 -3.23 2.17
CA GLY A 188 -3.66 -2.97 2.39
C GLY A 188 -2.92 -2.50 1.15
N SER A 189 -3.52 -2.69 -0.03
CA SER A 189 -2.98 -2.22 -1.30
C SER A 189 -3.34 -0.77 -1.65
N ASN A 190 -4.19 -0.08 -0.87
CA ASN A 190 -4.55 1.31 -1.13
C ASN A 190 -5.00 2.00 0.15
N PHE A 191 -4.04 2.36 0.98
CA PHE A 191 -4.33 3.19 2.13
C PHE A 191 -3.16 4.11 2.51
N SER A 192 -3.45 5.13 3.30
CA SER A 192 -2.43 5.98 3.87
C SER A 192 -2.81 6.43 5.27
N ILE A 193 -1.78 6.73 6.10
CA ILE A 193 -1.93 7.02 7.51
C ILE A 193 -0.71 7.82 8.01
N PHE A 194 -0.88 8.62 9.06
CA PHE A 194 0.26 9.17 9.78
C PHE A 194 1.02 8.07 10.51
N ARG A 195 2.35 8.19 10.49
CA ARG A 195 3.25 7.21 11.12
C ARG A 195 2.97 7.05 12.62
N GLU A 196 2.68 8.13 13.32
CA GLU A 196 2.32 8.10 14.73
C GLU A 196 1.08 7.25 15.00
N ASP A 197 0.02 7.39 14.20
CA ASP A 197 -1.23 6.65 14.35
C ASP A 197 -1.04 5.13 14.19
N ILE A 198 -0.21 4.70 13.22
CA ILE A 198 0.04 3.26 13.02
C ILE A 198 0.98 2.68 14.07
N LEU A 199 1.87 3.51 14.64
CA LEU A 199 2.75 3.12 15.75
C LEU A 199 1.96 2.89 17.05
N GLU A 200 0.85 3.61 17.26
CA GLU A 200 -0.04 3.43 18.42
C GLU A 200 -0.73 2.07 18.45
N VAL A 201 -0.89 1.42 17.31
CA VAL A 201 -1.44 0.06 17.20
C VAL A 201 -0.35 -0.99 16.98
N ASN A 202 0.94 -0.60 17.03
CA ASN A 202 2.11 -1.45 16.83
C ASN A 202 2.22 -2.05 15.41
N GLY A 203 1.70 -1.38 14.38
CA GLY A 203 1.77 -1.85 13.00
C GLY A 203 0.91 -3.08 12.70
N TYR A 204 1.37 -3.91 11.78
CA TYR A 204 0.77 -5.22 11.50
C TYR A 204 1.12 -6.22 12.61
N ASP A 205 0.20 -7.17 12.87
CA ASP A 205 0.48 -8.31 13.75
C ASP A 205 1.25 -9.39 12.97
N GLU A 206 2.51 -9.62 13.34
CA GLU A 206 3.42 -10.54 12.64
C GLU A 206 3.08 -12.02 12.86
N ARG A 207 2.18 -12.34 13.80
CA ARG A 207 1.65 -13.70 14.01
C ARG A 207 0.73 -14.12 12.87
N ILE A 208 0.21 -13.17 12.08
CA ILE A 208 -0.66 -13.46 10.94
C ILE A 208 0.22 -13.94 9.78
N ILE A 209 0.15 -15.23 9.53
CA ILE A 209 0.79 -15.90 8.40
C ILE A 209 -0.27 -16.20 7.34
N GLY A 210 0.05 -15.91 6.09
CA GLY A 210 -0.91 -16.06 5.00
C GLY A 210 -1.65 -14.77 4.70
N ARG A 211 -2.47 -14.81 3.66
CA ARG A 211 -3.11 -13.65 3.04
C ARG A 211 -4.60 -13.61 3.36
N GLY A 212 -5.13 -12.39 3.54
CA GLY A 212 -6.56 -12.10 3.51
C GLY A 212 -7.16 -11.61 4.82
N ILE A 213 -6.48 -11.82 5.96
CA ILE A 213 -6.96 -11.35 7.27
C ILE A 213 -6.07 -10.27 7.90
N GLU A 214 -4.85 -10.05 7.37
CA GLU A 214 -3.89 -9.07 7.88
C GLU A 214 -4.44 -7.65 7.80
N ASP A 215 -5.10 -7.32 6.71
CA ASP A 215 -5.69 -6.01 6.47
C ASP A 215 -6.92 -5.78 7.36
N ASP A 216 -7.77 -6.81 7.51
CA ASP A 216 -8.94 -6.76 8.40
C ASP A 216 -8.51 -6.60 9.85
N ASN A 217 -7.49 -7.33 10.30
CA ASN A 217 -6.91 -7.20 11.63
C ASN A 217 -6.41 -5.77 11.89
N LEU A 218 -5.59 -5.23 10.99
CA LEU A 218 -5.09 -3.87 11.13
C LEU A 218 -6.24 -2.85 11.18
N ARG A 219 -7.23 -2.99 10.28
CA ARG A 219 -8.41 -2.11 10.25
C ARG A 219 -9.16 -2.09 11.59
N GLU A 220 -9.44 -3.26 12.15
CA GLU A 220 -10.20 -3.32 13.41
C GLU A 220 -9.40 -2.75 14.58
N ARG A 221 -8.09 -3.02 14.65
CA ARG A 221 -7.22 -2.44 15.70
C ARG A 221 -7.12 -0.92 15.59
N LEU A 222 -7.05 -0.37 14.38
CA LEU A 222 -7.09 1.09 14.16
C LEU A 222 -8.41 1.69 14.64
N LYS A 223 -9.55 1.02 14.37
CA LYS A 223 -10.86 1.46 14.88
C LYS A 223 -10.94 1.40 16.41
N LEU A 224 -10.45 0.32 17.02
CA LEU A 224 -10.37 0.20 18.50
C LEU A 224 -9.54 1.33 19.12
N ASN A 225 -8.53 1.82 18.40
CA ASN A 225 -7.73 2.97 18.82
C ASN A 225 -8.39 4.33 18.51
N GLY A 226 -9.65 4.34 18.05
CA GLY A 226 -10.38 5.56 17.72
C GLY A 226 -9.90 6.28 16.46
N ILE A 227 -9.20 5.57 15.55
CA ILE A 227 -8.76 6.11 14.27
C ILE A 227 -9.87 5.97 13.24
N ALA A 228 -10.27 7.10 12.66
CA ALA A 228 -11.33 7.14 11.66
C ALA A 228 -10.85 6.58 10.32
N ILE A 229 -11.76 5.95 9.56
CA ILE A 229 -11.49 5.52 8.18
C ILE A 229 -12.30 6.40 7.24
N ARG A 230 -11.65 6.99 6.23
CA ARG A 230 -12.30 7.80 5.21
C ARG A 230 -11.94 7.31 3.82
N SER A 231 -12.88 7.44 2.89
CA SER A 231 -12.67 7.03 1.50
C SER A 231 -11.92 8.11 0.71
N VAL A 232 -10.94 7.67 -0.07
CA VAL A 232 -10.26 8.47 -1.10
C VAL A 232 -10.42 7.81 -2.48
N THR A 233 -11.42 6.92 -2.61
CA THR A 233 -11.62 6.02 -3.75
C THR A 233 -11.73 6.76 -5.09
N ARG A 234 -12.32 7.96 -5.12
CA ARG A 234 -12.55 8.71 -6.37
C ARG A 234 -11.38 9.59 -6.79
N GLU A 235 -10.38 9.72 -5.94
CA GLU A 235 -9.22 10.58 -6.22
C GLU A 235 -7.90 9.83 -6.17
N ALA A 236 -7.75 8.79 -5.34
CA ALA A 236 -6.58 7.93 -5.33
C ALA A 236 -6.85 6.63 -6.08
N LEU A 237 -6.84 6.72 -7.42
CA LEU A 237 -7.12 5.57 -8.28
C LEU A 237 -5.88 4.73 -8.50
N GLN A 238 -6.10 3.40 -8.56
CA GLN A 238 -5.10 2.43 -8.98
C GLN A 238 -5.75 1.28 -9.77
N TYR A 239 -4.98 0.66 -10.63
CA TYR A 239 -5.38 -0.43 -11.52
C TYR A 239 -4.62 -1.68 -11.13
N HIS A 240 -5.34 -2.65 -10.58
CA HIS A 240 -4.76 -3.92 -10.14
C HIS A 240 -4.64 -4.87 -11.32
N LEU A 241 -3.42 -5.29 -11.60
CA LEU A 241 -3.10 -6.24 -12.67
C LEU A 241 -3.57 -7.63 -12.28
N TYR A 242 -4.17 -8.35 -13.23
CA TYR A 242 -4.66 -9.70 -12.98
C TYR A 242 -3.50 -10.66 -12.70
N HIS A 243 -3.66 -11.42 -11.66
CA HIS A 243 -2.86 -12.63 -11.40
C HIS A 243 -3.73 -13.69 -10.75
N SER A 244 -3.39 -14.96 -10.99
CA SER A 244 -3.97 -16.06 -10.22
C SER A 244 -3.53 -15.94 -8.76
N SER A 245 -4.44 -16.25 -7.89
CA SER A 245 -4.14 -16.27 -6.45
C SER A 245 -4.84 -17.46 -5.83
N ASP A 246 -4.08 -18.34 -5.20
CA ASP A 246 -4.67 -19.42 -4.44
C ASP A 246 -5.26 -18.85 -3.14
N PRO A 247 -6.50 -19.24 -2.80
CA PRO A 247 -7.07 -18.86 -1.52
C PRO A 247 -6.26 -19.52 -0.40
N VAL A 248 -5.92 -18.74 0.62
CA VAL A 248 -5.33 -19.30 1.85
C VAL A 248 -6.48 -19.55 2.82
N PRO A 249 -6.83 -20.81 3.09
CA PRO A 249 -7.91 -21.09 4.02
C PRO A 249 -7.45 -20.75 5.45
N HIS A 250 -8.25 -19.95 6.14
CA HIS A 250 -8.08 -19.69 7.57
C HIS A 250 -9.11 -20.49 8.36
N THR A 251 -8.71 -21.02 9.50
CA THR A 251 -9.65 -21.71 10.40
C THR A 251 -10.63 -20.70 11.03
N PRO A 252 -11.84 -21.12 11.44
CA PRO A 252 -12.75 -20.25 12.17
C PRO A 252 -12.12 -19.63 13.42
N ALA A 253 -11.27 -20.36 14.13
CA ALA A 253 -10.54 -19.87 15.29
C ALA A 253 -9.57 -18.73 14.91
N THR A 254 -8.79 -18.89 13.83
CA THR A 254 -7.88 -17.87 13.31
C THR A 254 -8.64 -16.60 12.91
N ILE A 255 -9.78 -16.75 12.23
CA ILE A 255 -10.64 -15.63 11.85
C ILE A 255 -11.16 -14.91 13.10
N GLN A 256 -11.64 -15.66 14.09
CA GLN A 256 -12.15 -15.10 15.34
C GLN A 256 -11.05 -14.32 16.08
N GLU A 257 -9.86 -14.86 16.20
CA GLU A 257 -8.73 -14.24 16.90
C GLU A 257 -8.29 -12.93 16.22
N PHE A 258 -8.09 -12.97 14.90
CA PHE A 258 -7.44 -11.86 14.21
C PHE A 258 -8.41 -10.86 13.56
N CYS A 259 -9.59 -11.27 13.09
CA CYS A 259 -10.54 -10.33 12.50
C CYS A 259 -11.43 -9.64 13.54
N PHE A 260 -11.45 -10.12 14.79
CA PHE A 260 -12.19 -9.52 15.90
C PHE A 260 -11.29 -9.28 17.12
N PRO A 261 -10.22 -8.47 16.98
CA PRO A 261 -9.28 -8.24 18.06
C PRO A 261 -9.94 -7.53 19.23
N GLU A 262 -9.59 -7.94 20.47
CA GLU A 262 -10.09 -7.31 21.71
C GLU A 262 -9.29 -6.05 22.09
N LYS A 263 -8.10 -5.86 21.54
CA LYS A 263 -7.20 -4.74 21.82
C LYS A 263 -6.64 -4.12 20.54
N ALA A 264 -6.34 -2.82 20.62
CA ALA A 264 -5.75 -2.09 19.50
C ALA A 264 -4.28 -2.44 19.24
N TRP A 265 -3.53 -2.83 20.25
CA TRP A 265 -2.10 -3.14 20.18
C TRP A 265 -1.85 -4.54 19.62
N ALA A 266 -0.98 -4.68 18.60
CA ALA A 266 -0.48 -5.97 18.14
C ALA A 266 0.58 -6.50 19.12
N ASP A 267 0.47 -7.76 19.54
CA ASP A 267 1.44 -8.37 20.44
C ASP A 267 2.80 -8.53 19.82
N GLU A 268 2.85 -8.97 18.57
CA GLU A 268 4.05 -9.04 17.76
C GLU A 268 3.92 -8.09 16.57
N GLY A 269 4.62 -6.96 16.64
CA GLY A 269 4.56 -5.90 15.63
C GLY A 269 5.87 -5.12 15.57
N LEU A 270 5.77 -3.83 15.25
CA LEU A 270 6.91 -2.91 15.11
C LEU A 270 7.82 -2.86 16.35
N ARG A 271 7.25 -2.97 17.54
CA ARG A 271 7.96 -3.00 18.82
C ARG A 271 7.71 -4.34 19.49
N ARG A 272 8.74 -5.14 19.66
CA ARG A 272 8.65 -6.32 20.53
C ARG A 272 8.61 -5.83 21.98
N GLN A 273 7.62 -6.25 22.75
CA GLN A 273 7.67 -6.02 24.20
C GLN A 273 8.91 -6.72 24.76
N LYS A 274 9.88 -5.94 25.26
CA LYS A 274 10.99 -6.48 26.01
C LYS A 274 10.41 -7.07 27.31
N GLY A 275 10.30 -8.42 27.33
CA GLY A 275 10.19 -9.22 28.55
C GLY A 275 9.24 -8.69 29.64
N GLY A 276 7.97 -8.52 29.37
CA GLY A 276 6.96 -8.42 30.40
C GLY A 276 6.41 -9.80 30.70
N LYS A 277 6.66 -10.34 31.90
CA LYS A 277 5.94 -11.51 32.42
C LYS A 277 4.44 -11.20 32.35
N PRO A 278 3.57 -12.18 32.00
CA PRO A 278 2.15 -11.98 32.14
C PRO A 278 1.86 -11.69 33.62
N GLY A 279 1.34 -10.50 33.91
CA GLY A 279 0.83 -10.18 35.24
C GLY A 279 -0.34 -11.11 35.54
N LEU A 280 -0.31 -11.71 36.69
CA LEU A 280 -1.32 -12.52 37.35
C LEU A 280 -2.66 -11.78 37.43
#